data_da6a33e7fa4f497e92fffee5f7edd0be
#
_entry.id   da6a33e7fa4f497e92fffee5f7edd0be
#
_cell.length_a   1.000
_cell.length_b   1.000
_cell.length_c   1.000
_cell.angle_alpha   90.00
_cell.angle_beta   90.00
_cell.angle_gamma   90.00
#
_symmetry.space_group_name_H-M   'P 1'
#
loop_
_entity.id
_entity.type
_entity.pdbx_description
1 polymer ?
#
loop_
_entity_poly.entity_id
_entity_poly.type
_entity_poly.pdbx_seq_one_letter_code
_entity_poly.pdbx_strand_id
1 'polypeptide(L)' 'MDYNVFFQKLDGLLSDKRMDEAEQLLIDNVKKAMEQEDTQALLTVMSELVGLYRVTGRH' A
#
# COMPACT_ATOMS: atom_id res chain seq x y z
N MET A 1 8.04 9.92 4.11
CA MET A 1 6.72 9.53 3.57
C MET A 1 5.61 10.16 4.38
N ASP A 2 4.65 10.77 3.73
CA ASP A 2 3.48 11.31 4.41
C ASP A 2 2.42 10.21 4.53
N TYR A 3 2.35 9.56 5.67
CA TYR A 3 1.43 8.44 5.89
C TYR A 3 -0.03 8.86 5.80
N ASN A 4 -0.37 10.08 6.21
CA ASN A 4 -1.75 10.55 6.17
C ASN A 4 -2.25 10.62 4.72
N VAL A 5 -1.46 11.22 3.84
CA VAL A 5 -1.81 11.33 2.42
C VAL A 5 -1.86 9.93 1.79
N PHE A 6 -0.90 9.09 2.10
CA PHE A 6 -0.86 7.72 1.59
C PHE A 6 -2.12 6.94 1.98
N PHE A 7 -2.48 6.95 3.26
CA PHE A 7 -3.65 6.21 3.72
C PHE A 7 -4.96 6.77 3.19
N GLN A 8 -5.05 8.09 3.01
CA GLN A 8 -6.24 8.70 2.41
C GLN A 8 -6.43 8.22 0.98
N LYS A 9 -5.38 8.18 0.18
CA LYS A 9 -5.45 7.65 -1.18
C LYS A 9 -5.83 6.19 -1.19
N LEU A 10 -5.21 5.39 -0.33
CA LEU A 10 -5.49 3.98 -0.23
C LEU A 10 -6.94 3.72 0.14
N ASP A 11 -7.44 4.41 1.16
CA ASP A 11 -8.83 4.28 1.59
C ASP A 11 -9.80 4.65 0.47
N GLY A 12 -9.50 5.71 -0.27
CA GLY A 12 -10.32 6.12 -1.41
C GLY A 12 -10.42 5.04 -2.48
N LEU A 13 -9.28 4.44 -2.81
CA LEU A 13 -9.24 3.37 -3.81
C LEU A 13 -9.99 2.13 -3.32
N LEU A 14 -9.84 1.78 -2.06
CA LEU A 14 -10.53 0.63 -1.48
C LEU A 14 -12.03 0.86 -1.41
N SER A 15 -12.47 2.07 -1.05
CA SER A 15 -13.89 2.43 -1.01
C SER A 15 -14.52 2.36 -2.41
N ASP A 16 -13.78 2.74 -3.44
CA ASP A 16 -14.24 2.66 -4.83
C ASP A 16 -14.08 1.26 -5.42
N LYS A 17 -13.61 0.30 -4.63
CA LYS A 17 -13.34 -1.08 -5.07
C LYS A 17 -12.31 -1.15 -6.20
N ARG A 18 -11.39 -0.20 -6.23
CA ARG A 18 -10.30 -0.17 -7.22
C ARG A 18 -9.10 -0.94 -6.66
N MET A 19 -9.28 -2.24 -6.50
CA MET A 19 -8.28 -3.09 -5.85
C MET A 19 -6.97 -3.13 -6.62
N ASP A 20 -7.03 -3.17 -7.95
CA ASP A 20 -5.81 -3.19 -8.78
C ASP A 20 -5.01 -1.91 -8.61
N GLU A 21 -5.67 -0.77 -8.55
CA GLU A 21 -5.01 0.52 -8.33
C GLU A 21 -4.45 0.62 -6.92
N ALA A 22 -5.18 0.12 -5.92
CA ALA A 22 -4.69 0.09 -4.54
C ALA A 22 -3.44 -0.78 -4.43
N GLU A 23 -3.45 -1.94 -5.06
CA GLU A 23 -2.28 -2.82 -5.10
C GLU A 23 -1.09 -2.13 -5.77
N GLN A 24 -1.33 -1.45 -6.89
CA GLN A 24 -0.28 -0.73 -7.59
C GLN A 24 0.30 0.40 -6.74
N LEU A 25 -0.56 1.13 -6.02
CA LEU A 25 -0.11 2.17 -5.10
C LEU A 25 0.83 1.60 -4.04
N LEU A 26 0.47 0.46 -3.46
CA LEU A 26 1.29 -0.19 -2.44
C LEU A 26 2.62 -0.66 -3.03
N ILE A 27 2.60 -1.28 -4.19
CA ILE A 27 3.80 -1.76 -4.87
C ILE A 27 4.74 -0.59 -5.18
N ASP A 28 4.22 0.52 -5.70
CA ASP A 28 5.02 1.70 -6.00
C ASP A 28 5.69 2.25 -4.75
N ASN A 29 4.97 2.25 -3.63
CA ASN A 29 5.52 2.73 -2.37
C ASN A 29 6.57 1.78 -1.79
N VAL A 30 6.41 0.47 -1.99
CA VAL A 30 7.45 -0.50 -1.62
C VAL A 30 8.74 -0.19 -2.37
N LYS A 31 8.65 0.05 -3.68
CA LYS A 31 9.82 0.38 -4.49
C LYS A 31 10.48 1.67 -4.00
N LYS A 32 9.70 2.71 -3.71
CA LYS A 32 10.23 3.96 -3.19
C LYS A 32 10.92 3.77 -1.84
N ALA A 33 10.30 3.01 -0.94
CA ALA A 33 10.89 2.75 0.37
C ALA A 33 12.21 2.02 0.25
N MET A 34 12.31 1.07 -0.68
CA MET A 34 13.54 0.34 -0.93
C MET A 34 14.63 1.27 -1.48
N GLU A 35 14.29 2.15 -2.42
CA GLU A 35 15.24 3.11 -2.99
C GLU A 35 15.76 4.08 -1.95
N GLN A 36 14.90 4.50 -1.01
CA GLN A 36 15.25 5.45 0.05
C GLN A 36 15.82 4.75 1.29
N GLU A 37 15.89 3.44 1.26
CA GLU A 37 16.32 2.63 2.42
C GLU A 37 15.51 2.95 3.68
N ASP A 38 14.22 3.25 3.49
CA ASP A 38 13.29 3.58 4.57
C ASP A 38 12.61 2.30 5.05
N THR A 39 13.24 1.65 6.02
CA THR A 39 12.77 0.37 6.54
C THR A 39 11.39 0.48 7.17
N GLN A 40 11.14 1.57 7.90
CA GLN A 40 9.86 1.76 8.58
C GLN A 40 8.72 1.91 7.57
N ALA A 41 8.92 2.71 6.54
CA ALA A 41 7.93 2.86 5.46
C ALA A 41 7.71 1.53 4.74
N LEU A 42 8.80 0.80 4.49
CA LEU A 42 8.72 -0.50 3.82
C LEU A 42 7.86 -1.48 4.62
N LEU A 43 8.09 -1.58 5.92
CA LEU A 43 7.32 -2.47 6.79
C LEU A 43 5.85 -2.06 6.84
N THR A 44 5.56 -0.76 6.92
CA THR A 44 4.21 -0.25 6.95
C THR A 44 3.46 -0.59 5.67
N VAL A 45 4.07 -0.33 4.53
CA VAL A 45 3.44 -0.59 3.22
C VAL A 45 3.24 -2.08 3.00
N MET A 46 4.23 -2.90 3.35
CA MET A 46 4.12 -4.35 3.21
C MET A 46 3.01 -4.93 4.07
N SER A 47 2.82 -4.40 5.29
CA SER A 47 1.72 -4.81 6.16
C SER A 47 0.37 -4.53 5.51
N GLU A 48 0.23 -3.37 4.89
CA GLU A 48 -1.01 -3.01 4.17
C GLU A 48 -1.24 -3.91 2.97
N LEU A 49 -0.17 -4.25 2.25
CA LEU A 49 -0.26 -5.14 1.09
C LEU A 49 -0.74 -6.54 1.50
N VAL A 50 -0.22 -7.07 2.60
CA VAL A 50 -0.66 -8.36 3.15
C VAL A 50 -2.15 -8.29 3.52
N GLY A 51 -2.56 -7.20 4.19
CA GLY A 51 -3.96 -6.98 4.53
C GLY A 51 -4.86 -6.95 3.30
N LEU A 52 -4.41 -6.28 2.24
CA LEU A 52 -5.15 -6.22 0.97
C LEU A 52 -5.33 -7.61 0.37
N TYR A 53 -4.27 -8.41 0.32
CA TYR A 53 -4.35 -9.77 -0.23
C TYR A 53 -5.31 -10.65 0.57
N ARG A 54 -5.35 -10.50 1.88
CA ARG A 54 -6.29 -11.24 2.73
C ARG A 54 -7.73 -10.87 2.40
N VAL A 55 -8.00 -9.57 2.24
CA VAL A 55 -9.35 -9.07 1.95
C VAL A 55 -9.81 -9.52 0.57
N THR A 56 -8.92 -9.52 -0.40
CA THR A 56 -9.26 -9.90 -1.78
C THR A 56 -9.22 -11.41 -2.00
N GLY A 57 -8.76 -12.20 -1.03
CA GLY A 57 -8.63 -13.63 -1.17
C GLY A 57 -7.48 -14.09 -2.05
N ARG A 58 -6.56 -13.22 -2.37
CA ARG A 58 -5.37 -13.57 -3.13
C ARG A 58 -4.30 -14.15 -2.19
N HIS A 59 -3.77 -15.27 -2.55
CA HIS A 59 -2.72 -15.93 -1.77
C HIS A 59 -1.47 -16.14 -2.57
#